data_1716f88485277d22ec827d5e1690add9
#
_entry.id   1716f88485277d22ec827d5e1690add9
#
_cell.length_a   1.000
_cell.length_b   1.000
_cell.length_c   1.000
_cell.angle_alpha   90.00
_cell.angle_beta   90.00
_cell.angle_gamma   90.00
#
_symmetry.space_group_name_H-M   'P 1'
#
loop_
_entity.id
_entity.type
_entity.pdbx_description
1 polymer ?
#
loop_
_entity_poly.entity_id
_entity_poly.type
_entity_poly.pdbx_seq_one_letter_code
_entity_poly.pdbx_strand_id
1 'polypeptide(L)'
;MTDLKSVTVLVPGRLNPDTFETLKATFDVEHVEDRDLSRLSEARRNSVRGIAQSGTIDGATMALLPNLEIIANFGVGYDGVDTAAATERKVVVTNTPDVLTEEVADTALGLLLMTVRELGAAERHLRAGLWETKGNYPLTGATMQGRTVGIMGLGRIGLAIARRLEGFGVKIAYHNRSPRDDVAYAYYPTLESLAGAVDTLIIAAPGGAATEKAVNAAVLKALGPDGIFINVGRGSTVDEPALIEALENGTIRAAGLDVFDKEPHVPEALIALPNAVLLPHVASASRHTRRAMGDLVINNLKAWFQGEKPLTPVAESLEAGLARSGA
;
A
#
# COMPACT_ATOMS: atom_id res chain seq x y z
N MET A 1 -32.67 -16.34 -3.92
CA MET A 1 -31.20 -16.12 -3.99
C MET A 1 -30.83 -15.97 -5.46
N THR A 2 -30.04 -14.97 -5.80
CA THR A 2 -29.55 -14.79 -7.18
C THR A 2 -28.57 -15.93 -7.50
N ASP A 3 -28.72 -16.54 -8.67
CA ASP A 3 -27.71 -17.46 -9.19
C ASP A 3 -26.46 -16.66 -9.54
N LEU A 4 -25.41 -16.79 -8.74
CA LEU A 4 -24.16 -16.06 -8.93
C LEU A 4 -23.46 -16.37 -10.26
N LYS A 5 -23.71 -17.54 -10.85
CA LYS A 5 -23.22 -17.89 -12.18
C LYS A 5 -23.85 -17.07 -13.30
N SER A 6 -24.99 -16.45 -13.07
CA SER A 6 -25.62 -15.51 -14.01
C SER A 6 -25.10 -14.08 -13.90
N VAL A 7 -24.23 -13.79 -12.94
CA VAL A 7 -23.68 -12.45 -12.70
C VAL A 7 -22.34 -12.33 -13.39
N THR A 8 -22.21 -11.38 -14.31
CA THR A 8 -20.93 -11.09 -14.98
C THR A 8 -20.06 -10.19 -14.11
N VAL A 9 -18.87 -10.67 -13.76
CA VAL A 9 -17.82 -9.94 -13.05
C VAL A 9 -16.63 -9.72 -13.97
N LEU A 10 -16.27 -8.47 -14.19
CA LEU A 10 -15.09 -8.07 -14.95
C LEU A 10 -13.83 -8.15 -14.11
N VAL A 11 -12.77 -8.74 -14.64
CA VAL A 11 -11.41 -8.69 -14.11
C VAL A 11 -10.51 -7.95 -15.10
N PRO A 12 -10.31 -6.63 -14.94
CA PRO A 12 -9.42 -5.85 -15.78
C PRO A 12 -7.97 -5.98 -15.29
N GLY A 13 -7.07 -6.45 -16.16
CA GLY A 13 -5.67 -6.69 -15.82
C GLY A 13 -5.46 -8.00 -15.06
N ARG A 14 -4.33 -8.09 -14.36
CA ARG A 14 -3.96 -9.28 -13.60
C ARG A 14 -4.52 -9.25 -12.18
N LEU A 15 -4.94 -10.40 -11.71
CA LEU A 15 -5.36 -10.62 -10.33
C LEU A 15 -4.61 -11.83 -9.77
N ASN A 16 -4.58 -11.98 -8.45
CA ASN A 16 -4.01 -13.17 -7.81
C ASN A 16 -4.61 -14.45 -8.43
N PRO A 17 -3.80 -15.44 -8.86
CA PRO A 17 -4.29 -16.61 -9.57
C PRO A 17 -5.34 -17.41 -8.79
N ASP A 18 -5.15 -17.65 -7.49
CA ASP A 18 -6.10 -18.41 -6.67
C ASP A 18 -7.44 -17.66 -6.56
N THR A 19 -7.39 -16.32 -6.41
CA THR A 19 -8.59 -15.46 -6.40
C THR A 19 -9.30 -15.52 -7.74
N PHE A 20 -8.57 -15.46 -8.84
CA PHE A 20 -9.13 -15.52 -10.19
C PHE A 20 -9.84 -16.86 -10.47
N GLU A 21 -9.24 -17.98 -10.09
CA GLU A 21 -9.88 -19.29 -10.23
C GLU A 21 -11.14 -19.42 -9.38
N THR A 22 -11.13 -18.88 -8.15
CA THR A 22 -12.31 -18.88 -7.29
C THR A 22 -13.42 -17.97 -7.83
N LEU A 23 -13.08 -16.84 -8.43
CA LEU A 23 -14.04 -15.97 -9.14
C LEU A 23 -14.70 -16.73 -10.29
N LYS A 24 -13.92 -17.40 -11.14
CA LYS A 24 -14.43 -18.22 -12.24
C LYS A 24 -15.32 -19.37 -11.77
N ALA A 25 -15.00 -19.96 -10.63
CA ALA A 25 -15.86 -20.99 -10.03
C ALA A 25 -17.19 -20.44 -9.51
N THR A 26 -17.27 -19.14 -9.16
CA THR A 26 -18.41 -18.50 -8.51
C THR A 26 -19.29 -17.69 -9.46
N PHE A 27 -18.70 -16.92 -10.38
CA PHE A 27 -19.36 -15.96 -11.25
C PHE A 27 -19.15 -16.28 -12.74
N ASP A 28 -19.88 -15.60 -13.64
CA ASP A 28 -19.52 -15.46 -15.03
C ASP A 28 -18.41 -14.41 -15.14
N VAL A 29 -17.16 -14.83 -15.39
CA VAL A 29 -16.01 -13.93 -15.37
C VAL A 29 -15.63 -13.49 -16.77
N GLU A 30 -15.59 -12.18 -16.99
CA GLU A 30 -14.98 -11.54 -18.15
C GLU A 30 -13.58 -11.06 -17.78
N HIS A 31 -12.54 -11.50 -18.51
CA HIS A 31 -11.15 -11.14 -18.25
C HIS A 31 -10.57 -10.32 -19.40
N VAL A 32 -10.06 -9.12 -19.09
CA VAL A 32 -9.41 -8.23 -20.06
C VAL A 32 -8.02 -7.90 -19.55
N GLU A 33 -7.03 -8.72 -19.93
CA GLU A 33 -5.67 -8.68 -19.36
C GLU A 33 -4.96 -7.34 -19.58
N ASP A 34 -5.16 -6.71 -20.73
CA ASP A 34 -4.56 -5.42 -21.09
C ASP A 34 -5.40 -4.19 -20.66
N ARG A 35 -6.51 -4.41 -19.95
CA ARG A 35 -7.46 -3.38 -19.50
C ARG A 35 -8.16 -2.60 -20.62
N ASP A 36 -8.01 -2.98 -21.87
CA ASP A 36 -8.67 -2.33 -23.01
C ASP A 36 -10.11 -2.84 -23.18
N LEU A 37 -11.06 -2.20 -22.50
CA LEU A 37 -12.48 -2.55 -22.57
C LEU A 37 -13.12 -2.27 -23.94
N SER A 38 -12.44 -1.58 -24.86
CA SER A 38 -12.94 -1.37 -26.22
C SER A 38 -13.07 -2.68 -27.00
N ARG A 39 -12.33 -3.71 -26.60
CA ARG A 39 -12.38 -5.07 -27.16
C ARG A 39 -13.65 -5.84 -26.81
N LEU A 40 -14.35 -5.44 -25.77
CA LEU A 40 -15.61 -6.06 -25.39
C LEU A 40 -16.75 -5.56 -26.29
N SER A 41 -17.60 -6.49 -26.74
CA SER A 41 -18.85 -6.09 -27.39
C SER A 41 -19.72 -5.26 -26.46
N GLU A 42 -20.58 -4.44 -27.03
CA GLU A 42 -21.55 -3.65 -26.25
C GLU A 42 -22.42 -4.55 -25.35
N ALA A 43 -22.90 -5.66 -25.88
CA ALA A 43 -23.67 -6.64 -25.11
C ALA A 43 -22.89 -7.16 -23.90
N ARG A 44 -21.58 -7.41 -24.06
CA ARG A 44 -20.75 -7.89 -22.98
C ARG A 44 -20.47 -6.80 -21.94
N ARG A 45 -20.19 -5.58 -22.37
CA ARG A 45 -20.08 -4.42 -21.44
C ARG A 45 -21.37 -4.19 -20.66
N ASN A 46 -22.52 -4.31 -21.31
CA ASN A 46 -23.82 -4.17 -20.67
C ASN A 46 -24.14 -5.31 -19.68
N SER A 47 -23.49 -6.49 -19.81
CA SER A 47 -23.70 -7.60 -18.87
C SER A 47 -22.90 -7.43 -17.56
N VAL A 48 -21.83 -6.61 -17.54
CA VAL A 48 -20.96 -6.44 -16.38
C VAL A 48 -21.70 -5.73 -15.24
N ARG A 49 -21.78 -6.40 -14.10
CA ARG A 49 -22.40 -5.86 -12.87
C ARG A 49 -21.40 -5.67 -11.73
N GLY A 50 -20.27 -6.36 -11.74
CA GLY A 50 -19.22 -6.24 -10.75
C GLY A 50 -17.84 -6.16 -11.37
N ILE A 51 -16.90 -5.56 -10.64
CA ILE A 51 -15.46 -5.59 -10.96
C ILE A 51 -14.70 -6.19 -9.78
N ALA A 52 -13.79 -7.13 -10.06
CA ALA A 52 -12.74 -7.55 -9.14
C ALA A 52 -11.38 -7.11 -9.70
N GLN A 53 -10.64 -6.24 -8.99
CA GLN A 53 -9.47 -5.60 -9.58
C GLN A 53 -8.36 -5.29 -8.59
N SER A 54 -7.14 -5.11 -9.14
CA SER A 54 -5.99 -4.48 -8.48
C SER A 54 -5.40 -3.46 -9.47
N GLY A 55 -5.45 -2.16 -9.14
CA GLY A 55 -4.94 -1.08 -9.99
C GLY A 55 -5.94 0.07 -10.19
N THR A 56 -6.04 0.63 -11.40
CA THR A 56 -6.83 1.84 -11.67
C THR A 56 -8.17 1.54 -12.33
N ILE A 57 -9.24 2.18 -11.83
CA ILE A 57 -10.58 2.25 -12.43
C ILE A 57 -11.04 3.70 -12.35
N ASP A 58 -11.02 4.40 -13.46
CA ASP A 58 -11.45 5.79 -13.57
C ASP A 58 -12.91 5.93 -14.00
N GLY A 59 -13.41 7.16 -13.98
CA GLY A 59 -14.78 7.47 -14.41
C GLY A 59 -15.07 7.12 -15.87
N ALA A 60 -14.06 7.21 -16.76
CA ALA A 60 -14.19 6.84 -18.16
C ALA A 60 -14.38 5.33 -18.34
N THR A 61 -13.63 4.53 -17.61
CA THR A 61 -13.79 3.08 -17.55
C THR A 61 -15.18 2.69 -17.04
N MET A 62 -15.66 3.33 -15.95
CA MET A 62 -16.99 3.09 -15.41
C MET A 62 -18.09 3.48 -16.41
N ALA A 63 -17.88 4.53 -17.23
CA ALA A 63 -18.84 4.97 -18.24
C ALA A 63 -19.13 3.93 -19.32
N LEU A 64 -18.19 3.02 -19.59
CA LEU A 64 -18.35 1.92 -20.53
C LEU A 64 -19.22 0.77 -19.97
N LEU A 65 -19.55 0.79 -18.68
CA LEU A 65 -20.21 -0.30 -17.94
C LEU A 65 -21.51 0.19 -17.31
N PRO A 66 -22.60 0.36 -18.09
CA PRO A 66 -23.81 1.06 -17.62
C PRO A 66 -24.55 0.34 -16.49
N ASN A 67 -24.34 -0.97 -16.32
CA ASN A 67 -24.97 -1.77 -15.28
C ASN A 67 -24.04 -2.13 -14.11
N LEU A 68 -22.89 -1.46 -14.00
CA LEU A 68 -21.94 -1.68 -12.92
C LEU A 68 -22.55 -1.27 -11.57
N GLU A 69 -22.46 -2.14 -10.57
CA GLU A 69 -23.02 -1.97 -9.24
C GLU A 69 -21.97 -1.94 -8.13
N ILE A 70 -20.86 -2.71 -8.29
CA ILE A 70 -19.84 -2.86 -7.26
C ILE A 70 -18.44 -3.02 -7.85
N ILE A 71 -17.46 -2.38 -7.21
CA ILE A 71 -16.02 -2.56 -7.45
C ILE A 71 -15.39 -3.14 -6.20
N ALA A 72 -14.87 -4.38 -6.28
CA ALA A 72 -14.14 -5.03 -5.21
C ALA A 72 -12.63 -4.90 -5.46
N ASN A 73 -11.99 -3.98 -4.74
CA ASN A 73 -10.57 -3.67 -4.86
C ASN A 73 -9.71 -4.64 -4.04
N PHE A 74 -8.76 -5.30 -4.69
CA PHE A 74 -7.77 -6.19 -4.07
C PHE A 74 -6.62 -5.36 -3.50
N GLY A 75 -6.80 -4.81 -2.31
CA GLY A 75 -5.86 -3.94 -1.60
C GLY A 75 -6.54 -3.12 -0.53
N VAL A 76 -5.79 -2.65 0.47
CA VAL A 76 -6.28 -1.67 1.47
C VAL A 76 -6.39 -0.29 0.83
N GLY A 77 -5.34 0.14 0.15
CA GLY A 77 -5.38 1.38 -0.63
C GLY A 77 -6.25 1.19 -1.87
N TYR A 78 -7.14 2.14 -2.09
CA TYR A 78 -8.06 2.20 -3.23
C TYR A 78 -7.95 3.51 -3.99
N ASP A 79 -6.82 4.18 -3.83
CA ASP A 79 -6.45 5.43 -4.50
C ASP A 79 -6.44 5.34 -6.03
N GLY A 80 -6.35 4.12 -6.58
CA GLY A 80 -6.55 3.85 -8.00
C GLY A 80 -8.01 3.80 -8.47
N VAL A 81 -9.01 3.87 -7.56
CA VAL A 81 -10.44 3.90 -7.91
C VAL A 81 -10.97 5.31 -7.78
N ASP A 82 -11.54 5.85 -8.85
CA ASP A 82 -12.27 7.14 -8.82
C ASP A 82 -13.56 6.99 -8.00
N THR A 83 -13.46 7.21 -6.69
CA THR A 83 -14.58 7.07 -5.77
C THR A 83 -15.65 8.13 -5.96
N ALA A 84 -15.31 9.32 -6.50
CA ALA A 84 -16.27 10.36 -6.83
C ALA A 84 -17.17 9.92 -7.99
N ALA A 85 -16.55 9.46 -9.10
CA ALA A 85 -17.29 8.90 -10.23
C ALA A 85 -18.11 7.66 -9.84
N ALA A 86 -17.58 6.79 -8.97
CA ALA A 86 -18.31 5.64 -8.45
C ALA A 86 -19.56 6.09 -7.66
N THR A 87 -19.44 7.11 -6.81
CA THR A 87 -20.54 7.68 -6.02
C THR A 87 -21.63 8.27 -6.91
N GLU A 88 -21.26 9.09 -7.90
CA GLU A 88 -22.21 9.68 -8.86
C GLU A 88 -22.99 8.61 -9.63
N ARG A 89 -22.36 7.49 -9.94
CA ARG A 89 -22.94 6.36 -10.65
C ARG A 89 -23.65 5.35 -9.73
N LYS A 90 -23.64 5.59 -8.43
CA LYS A 90 -24.18 4.70 -7.39
C LYS A 90 -23.50 3.31 -7.38
N VAL A 91 -22.22 3.28 -7.68
CA VAL A 91 -21.37 2.07 -7.65
C VAL A 91 -20.71 1.97 -6.29
N VAL A 92 -20.90 0.86 -5.60
CA VAL A 92 -20.24 0.58 -4.31
C VAL A 92 -18.79 0.21 -4.53
N VAL A 93 -17.88 0.80 -3.75
CA VAL A 93 -16.47 0.42 -3.73
C VAL A 93 -16.17 -0.30 -2.42
N THR A 94 -15.47 -1.43 -2.50
CA THR A 94 -14.97 -2.19 -1.34
C THR A 94 -13.47 -2.40 -1.46
N ASN A 95 -12.81 -2.60 -0.32
CA ASN A 95 -11.36 -2.86 -0.24
C ASN A 95 -11.07 -4.05 0.68
N THR A 96 -9.79 -4.36 0.94
CA THR A 96 -9.41 -5.50 1.79
C THR A 96 -8.65 -5.07 3.06
N PRO A 97 -9.31 -4.32 3.98
CA PRO A 97 -8.68 -3.92 5.24
C PRO A 97 -8.46 -5.11 6.18
N ASP A 98 -7.65 -4.89 7.20
CA ASP A 98 -7.33 -5.78 8.32
C ASP A 98 -6.53 -7.04 7.94
N VAL A 99 -6.92 -7.78 6.93
CA VAL A 99 -6.33 -9.07 6.54
C VAL A 99 -4.84 -9.02 6.17
N LEU A 100 -4.30 -7.83 5.86
CA LEU A 100 -2.89 -7.65 5.51
C LEU A 100 -2.11 -6.80 6.53
N THR A 101 -2.79 -6.27 7.56
CA THR A 101 -2.21 -5.29 8.49
C THR A 101 -0.96 -5.82 9.18
N GLU A 102 -1.03 -7.03 9.73
CA GLU A 102 0.09 -7.60 10.48
C GLU A 102 1.29 -7.90 9.59
N GLU A 103 1.06 -8.43 8.40
CA GLU A 103 2.14 -8.79 7.48
C GLU A 103 2.85 -7.56 6.90
N VAL A 104 2.11 -6.51 6.58
CA VAL A 104 2.71 -5.23 6.17
C VAL A 104 3.55 -4.63 7.31
N ALA A 105 3.07 -4.74 8.55
CA ALA A 105 3.83 -4.28 9.70
C ALA A 105 5.11 -5.11 9.92
N ASP A 106 5.06 -6.43 9.74
CA ASP A 106 6.24 -7.30 9.80
C ASP A 106 7.27 -6.93 8.73
N THR A 107 6.82 -6.73 7.50
CA THR A 107 7.69 -6.32 6.39
C THR A 107 8.29 -4.93 6.62
N ALA A 108 7.53 -3.98 7.17
CA ALA A 108 8.05 -2.66 7.52
C ALA A 108 9.21 -2.73 8.51
N LEU A 109 9.11 -3.61 9.52
CA LEU A 109 10.20 -3.84 10.46
C LEU A 109 11.38 -4.56 9.82
N GLY A 110 11.12 -5.58 9.00
CA GLY A 110 12.15 -6.26 8.23
C GLY A 110 12.94 -5.27 7.36
N LEU A 111 12.23 -4.42 6.62
CA LEU A 111 12.82 -3.38 5.77
C LEU A 111 13.61 -2.34 6.59
N LEU A 112 13.06 -1.90 7.73
CA LEU A 112 13.76 -1.02 8.66
C LEU A 112 15.09 -1.63 9.14
N LEU A 113 15.07 -2.89 9.60
CA LEU A 113 16.27 -3.59 10.06
C LEU A 113 17.28 -3.80 8.93
N MET A 114 16.82 -4.16 7.74
CA MET A 114 17.67 -4.28 6.55
C MET A 114 18.37 -2.95 6.24
N THR A 115 17.66 -1.83 6.36
CA THR A 115 18.17 -0.48 6.07
C THR A 115 19.15 -0.01 7.15
N VAL A 116 18.75 -0.07 8.43
CA VAL A 116 19.57 0.40 9.57
C VAL A 116 20.85 -0.39 9.71
N ARG A 117 20.80 -1.72 9.49
CA ARG A 117 21.92 -2.66 9.73
C ARG A 117 22.58 -3.13 8.45
N GLU A 118 22.20 -2.61 7.29
CA GLU A 118 22.77 -2.94 5.97
C GLU A 118 22.78 -4.46 5.69
N LEU A 119 21.76 -5.19 6.21
CA LEU A 119 21.77 -6.66 6.21
C LEU A 119 21.83 -7.26 4.80
N GLY A 120 21.15 -6.64 3.82
CA GLY A 120 21.20 -7.09 2.44
C GLY A 120 22.58 -6.89 1.78
N ALA A 121 23.32 -5.83 2.14
CA ALA A 121 24.66 -5.60 1.64
C ALA A 121 25.66 -6.56 2.31
N ALA A 122 25.51 -6.82 3.61
CA ALA A 122 26.33 -7.80 4.34
C ALA A 122 26.13 -9.23 3.79
N GLU A 123 24.90 -9.61 3.47
CA GLU A 123 24.56 -10.89 2.87
C GLU A 123 25.20 -11.04 1.47
N ARG A 124 25.12 -10.00 0.63
CA ARG A 124 25.82 -10.00 -0.68
C ARG A 124 27.33 -10.07 -0.54
N HIS A 125 27.94 -9.42 0.44
CA HIS A 125 29.37 -9.49 0.74
C HIS A 125 29.80 -10.93 1.02
N LEU A 126 29.05 -11.65 1.84
CA LEU A 126 29.30 -13.07 2.12
C LEU A 126 29.19 -13.94 0.85
N ARG A 127 28.09 -13.82 0.10
CA ARG A 127 27.89 -14.62 -1.14
C ARG A 127 28.92 -14.36 -2.23
N ALA A 128 29.43 -13.14 -2.29
CA ALA A 128 30.52 -12.80 -3.22
C ALA A 128 31.90 -13.31 -2.79
N GLY A 129 32.02 -14.06 -1.69
CA GLY A 129 33.29 -14.55 -1.15
C GLY A 129 34.21 -13.47 -0.59
N LEU A 130 33.65 -12.26 -0.36
CA LEU A 130 34.44 -11.12 0.09
C LEU A 130 34.87 -11.25 1.56
N TRP A 131 34.15 -12.01 2.37
CA TRP A 131 34.51 -12.24 3.75
C TRP A 131 35.84 -13.01 3.83
N GLU A 132 36.04 -14.00 2.97
CA GLU A 132 37.31 -14.77 2.90
C GLU A 132 38.45 -13.95 2.27
N THR A 133 38.13 -13.18 1.20
CA THR A 133 39.15 -12.52 0.39
C THR A 133 39.50 -11.10 0.81
N LYS A 134 38.54 -10.37 1.46
CA LYS A 134 38.71 -8.97 1.90
C LYS A 134 38.49 -8.77 3.39
N GLY A 135 38.08 -9.82 4.14
CA GLY A 135 37.80 -9.75 5.57
C GLY A 135 36.41 -9.34 5.93
N ASN A 136 36.18 -8.93 7.18
CA ASN A 136 34.88 -8.64 7.74
C ASN A 136 34.14 -7.54 6.96
N TYR A 137 32.80 -7.65 6.93
CA TYR A 137 31.94 -6.54 6.50
C TYR A 137 32.19 -5.30 7.37
N PRO A 138 32.22 -4.09 6.81
CA PRO A 138 32.41 -2.85 7.59
C PRO A 138 31.39 -2.70 8.72
N LEU A 139 31.77 -1.99 9.77
CA LEU A 139 30.84 -1.64 10.85
C LEU A 139 29.75 -0.70 10.29
N THR A 140 28.49 -1.02 10.56
CA THR A 140 27.35 -0.20 10.13
C THR A 140 27.28 1.08 10.96
N GLY A 141 26.98 2.20 10.30
CA GLY A 141 26.94 3.51 10.96
C GLY A 141 25.70 3.79 11.80
N ALA A 142 24.71 2.86 11.83
CA ALA A 142 23.45 3.03 12.53
C ALA A 142 23.04 1.80 13.34
N THR A 143 22.24 2.02 14.38
CA THR A 143 21.64 0.98 15.23
C THR A 143 20.20 1.36 15.57
N MET A 144 19.38 0.39 15.96
CA MET A 144 18.04 0.65 16.50
C MET A 144 18.07 1.25 17.92
N GLN A 145 19.11 0.93 18.67
CA GLN A 145 19.23 1.38 20.06
C GLN A 145 19.27 2.92 20.15
N GLY A 146 18.37 3.48 20.96
CA GLY A 146 18.30 4.92 21.23
C GLY A 146 17.57 5.74 20.16
N ARG A 147 17.08 5.12 19.08
CA ARG A 147 16.34 5.83 18.04
C ARG A 147 14.98 6.35 18.52
N THR A 148 14.54 7.40 17.86
CA THR A 148 13.16 7.90 17.90
C THR A 148 12.54 7.69 16.53
N VAL A 149 11.44 6.95 16.48
CA VAL A 149 10.76 6.58 15.23
C VAL A 149 9.49 7.40 15.08
N GLY A 150 9.38 8.15 13.98
CA GLY A 150 8.20 8.86 13.55
C GLY A 150 7.39 8.06 12.56
N ILE A 151 6.07 8.00 12.72
CA ILE A 151 5.15 7.32 11.79
C ILE A 151 4.20 8.34 11.19
N MET A 152 4.25 8.53 9.88
CA MET A 152 3.20 9.23 9.13
C MET A 152 2.09 8.24 8.78
N GLY A 153 0.88 8.46 9.31
CA GLY A 153 -0.25 7.57 9.10
C GLY A 153 -0.40 6.51 10.19
N LEU A 154 -0.70 6.94 11.44
CA LEU A 154 -0.96 6.02 12.56
C LEU A 154 -2.39 5.47 12.49
N GLY A 155 -2.72 4.82 11.34
CA GLY A 155 -3.92 4.01 11.13
C GLY A 155 -3.72 2.57 11.62
N ARG A 156 -4.44 1.59 11.02
CA ARG A 156 -4.31 0.17 11.41
C ARG A 156 -2.87 -0.34 11.24
N ILE A 157 -2.28 -0.14 10.06
CA ILE A 157 -0.91 -0.58 9.75
C ILE A 157 0.11 0.19 10.59
N GLY A 158 0.02 1.53 10.64
CA GLY A 158 0.94 2.34 11.43
C GLY A 158 0.92 2.00 12.92
N LEU A 159 -0.25 1.68 13.48
CA LEU A 159 -0.38 1.22 14.87
C LEU A 159 0.22 -0.17 15.08
N ALA A 160 0.05 -1.09 14.11
CA ALA A 160 0.67 -2.41 14.16
C ALA A 160 2.21 -2.32 14.10
N ILE A 161 2.74 -1.39 13.29
CA ILE A 161 4.17 -1.07 13.25
C ILE A 161 4.64 -0.52 14.60
N ALA A 162 3.92 0.47 15.15
CA ALA A 162 4.25 1.09 16.43
C ALA A 162 4.35 0.05 17.56
N ARG A 163 3.37 -0.82 17.69
CA ARG A 163 3.36 -1.91 18.70
C ARG A 163 4.58 -2.83 18.60
N ARG A 164 5.03 -3.15 17.38
CA ARG A 164 6.24 -3.96 17.18
C ARG A 164 7.51 -3.20 17.57
N LEU A 165 7.54 -1.90 17.29
CA LEU A 165 8.66 -1.03 17.64
C LEU A 165 8.84 -0.85 19.15
N GLU A 166 7.78 -0.95 19.95
CA GLU A 166 7.87 -0.95 21.42
C GLU A 166 8.84 -2.02 21.93
N GLY A 167 8.86 -3.21 21.28
CA GLY A 167 9.78 -4.29 21.62
C GLY A 167 11.27 -3.96 21.41
N PHE A 168 11.60 -2.92 20.64
CA PHE A 168 12.96 -2.43 20.45
C PHE A 168 13.37 -1.36 21.46
N GLY A 169 12.47 -0.92 22.34
CA GLY A 169 12.73 0.12 23.32
C GLY A 169 12.96 1.51 22.71
N VAL A 170 12.51 1.75 21.49
CA VAL A 170 12.60 3.04 20.82
C VAL A 170 11.47 3.97 21.24
N LYS A 171 11.69 5.28 21.14
CA LYS A 171 10.61 6.26 21.30
C LYS A 171 9.81 6.32 20.03
N ILE A 172 8.47 6.48 20.18
CA ILE A 172 7.54 6.53 19.03
C ILE A 172 6.84 7.89 19.02
N ALA A 173 6.78 8.50 17.86
CA ALA A 173 6.03 9.70 17.55
C ALA A 173 5.23 9.51 16.28
N TYR A 174 4.23 10.35 16.03
CA TYR A 174 3.44 10.23 14.82
C TYR A 174 2.89 11.55 14.29
N HIS A 175 2.52 11.53 13.02
CA HIS A 175 1.74 12.56 12.34
C HIS A 175 0.51 11.95 11.69
N ASN A 176 -0.65 12.52 11.95
CA ASN A 176 -1.93 12.27 11.30
C ASN A 176 -2.61 13.61 11.00
N ARG A 177 -3.70 13.60 10.24
CA ARG A 177 -4.57 14.79 10.05
C ARG A 177 -5.13 15.33 11.37
N SER A 178 -5.35 14.43 12.33
CA SER A 178 -5.82 14.74 13.68
C SER A 178 -5.09 13.88 14.71
N PRO A 179 -4.89 14.36 15.95
CA PRO A 179 -4.36 13.54 17.02
C PRO A 179 -5.30 12.37 17.34
N ARG A 180 -4.76 11.34 17.97
CA ARG A 180 -5.47 10.16 18.47
C ARG A 180 -5.46 10.17 19.99
N ASP A 181 -6.64 10.01 20.60
CA ASP A 181 -6.81 9.99 22.05
C ASP A 181 -6.56 8.61 22.68
N ASP A 182 -6.47 7.56 21.83
CA ASP A 182 -6.32 6.16 22.24
C ASP A 182 -4.87 5.66 22.26
N VAL A 183 -3.89 6.55 22.06
CA VAL A 183 -2.45 6.24 22.10
C VAL A 183 -1.66 7.25 22.91
N ALA A 184 -0.58 6.79 23.55
CA ALA A 184 0.31 7.65 24.35
C ALA A 184 1.52 8.20 23.57
N TYR A 185 1.59 7.96 22.26
CA TYR A 185 2.70 8.42 21.43
C TYR A 185 2.64 9.93 21.19
N ALA A 186 3.79 10.58 21.05
CA ALA A 186 3.88 12.01 20.79
C ALA A 186 3.30 12.36 19.42
N TYR A 187 2.33 13.28 19.38
CA TYR A 187 1.72 13.78 18.13
C TYR A 187 2.46 15.03 17.62
N TYR A 188 2.65 15.10 16.31
CA TYR A 188 3.19 16.27 15.62
C TYR A 188 2.19 16.76 14.56
N PRO A 189 1.85 18.07 14.55
CA PRO A 189 0.81 18.60 13.67
C PRO A 189 1.22 18.69 12.21
N THR A 190 2.52 18.65 11.89
CA THR A 190 3.05 18.67 10.53
C THR A 190 4.09 17.57 10.33
N LEU A 191 4.23 17.08 9.11
CA LEU A 191 5.22 16.06 8.78
C LEU A 191 6.65 16.59 8.95
N GLU A 192 6.90 17.85 8.61
CA GLU A 192 8.21 18.48 8.80
C GLU A 192 8.59 18.57 10.28
N SER A 193 7.64 18.95 11.17
CA SER A 193 7.89 18.98 12.61
C SER A 193 8.12 17.57 13.19
N LEU A 194 7.46 16.55 12.67
CA LEU A 194 7.75 15.16 13.02
C LEU A 194 9.16 14.77 12.56
N ALA A 195 9.51 15.02 11.30
CA ALA A 195 10.80 14.67 10.72
C ALA A 195 11.97 15.31 11.49
N GLY A 196 11.84 16.59 11.92
CA GLY A 196 12.85 17.26 12.72
C GLY A 196 12.97 16.79 14.18
N ALA A 197 12.03 15.98 14.65
CA ALA A 197 12.02 15.46 16.02
C ALA A 197 12.44 13.99 16.13
N VAL A 198 12.67 13.31 14.99
CA VAL A 198 12.98 11.88 14.93
C VAL A 198 14.23 11.62 14.08
N ASP A 199 14.80 10.44 14.19
CA ASP A 199 15.92 9.99 13.37
C ASP A 199 15.51 8.84 12.42
N THR A 200 14.27 8.39 12.51
CA THR A 200 13.68 7.39 11.63
C THR A 200 12.25 7.80 11.28
N LEU A 201 11.93 7.90 9.98
CA LEU A 201 10.61 8.27 9.50
C LEU A 201 10.02 7.11 8.67
N ILE A 202 8.85 6.61 9.10
CA ILE A 202 8.12 5.52 8.43
C ILE A 202 6.82 6.08 7.85
N ILE A 203 6.56 5.81 6.57
CA ILE A 203 5.31 6.16 5.90
C ILE A 203 4.42 4.93 5.83
N ALA A 204 3.25 5.01 6.47
CA ALA A 204 2.15 4.03 6.43
C ALA A 204 0.82 4.71 6.04
N ALA A 205 0.89 5.94 5.53
CA ALA A 205 -0.26 6.70 5.07
C ALA A 205 -0.73 6.21 3.69
N PRO A 206 -2.04 6.33 3.37
CA PRO A 206 -2.55 6.07 2.03
C PRO A 206 -2.07 7.13 1.04
N GLY A 207 -2.12 6.79 -0.26
CA GLY A 207 -1.98 7.76 -1.35
C GLY A 207 -3.19 8.69 -1.47
N GLY A 208 -3.10 9.59 -2.42
CA GLY A 208 -4.15 10.57 -2.75
C GLY A 208 -3.68 12.03 -2.58
N ALA A 209 -4.49 12.97 -3.03
CA ALA A 209 -4.11 14.39 -3.13
C ALA A 209 -3.60 15.01 -1.82
N ALA A 210 -4.10 14.57 -0.66
CA ALA A 210 -3.68 15.10 0.65
C ALA A 210 -2.27 14.64 1.08
N THR A 211 -1.74 13.59 0.45
CA THR A 211 -0.45 13.00 0.81
C THR A 211 0.54 12.97 -0.35
N GLU A 212 0.12 13.46 -1.52
CA GLU A 212 0.97 13.53 -2.71
C GLU A 212 2.22 14.35 -2.42
N LYS A 213 3.40 13.73 -2.65
CA LYS A 213 4.73 14.33 -2.41
C LYS A 213 4.89 14.99 -1.03
N ALA A 214 4.16 14.48 -0.02
CA ALA A 214 4.25 14.98 1.34
C ALA A 214 5.68 14.88 1.89
N VAL A 215 6.42 13.82 1.54
CA VAL A 215 7.84 13.68 1.82
C VAL A 215 8.64 14.35 0.70
N ASN A 216 8.93 15.62 0.88
CA ASN A 216 9.67 16.46 -0.03
C ASN A 216 11.08 16.80 0.51
N ALA A 217 11.85 17.61 -0.21
CA ALA A 217 13.20 18.01 0.18
C ALA A 217 13.27 18.67 1.59
N ALA A 218 12.25 19.44 1.99
CA ALA A 218 12.21 20.08 3.32
C ALA A 218 12.08 19.03 4.43
N VAL A 219 11.20 18.06 4.26
CA VAL A 219 11.00 16.94 5.20
C VAL A 219 12.27 16.08 5.31
N LEU A 220 12.91 15.75 4.16
CA LEU A 220 14.15 14.97 4.14
C LEU A 220 15.31 15.75 4.81
N LYS A 221 15.39 17.06 4.57
CA LYS A 221 16.37 17.92 5.24
C LYS A 221 16.12 18.00 6.75
N ALA A 222 14.86 18.09 7.19
CA ALA A 222 14.51 18.10 8.60
C ALA A 222 14.87 16.78 9.31
N LEU A 223 14.74 15.63 8.60
CA LEU A 223 15.14 14.32 9.13
C LEU A 223 16.66 14.21 9.34
N GLY A 224 17.45 14.88 8.51
CA GLY A 224 18.89 15.09 8.70
C GLY A 224 19.78 13.90 8.35
N PRO A 225 21.13 14.09 8.49
CA PRO A 225 22.13 13.17 7.93
C PRO A 225 22.22 11.81 8.61
N ASP A 226 21.66 11.64 9.80
CA ASP A 226 21.52 10.35 10.48
C ASP A 226 20.16 9.70 10.23
N GLY A 227 19.32 10.36 9.42
CA GLY A 227 17.95 10.00 9.13
C GLY A 227 17.83 8.70 8.34
N ILE A 228 16.91 7.84 8.77
CA ILE A 228 16.47 6.64 8.05
C ILE A 228 15.04 6.86 7.58
N PHE A 229 14.82 6.67 6.29
CA PHE A 229 13.51 6.82 5.68
C PHE A 229 12.94 5.46 5.24
N ILE A 230 11.70 5.12 5.62
CA ILE A 230 11.04 3.86 5.26
C ILE A 230 9.67 4.16 4.64
N ASN A 231 9.38 3.58 3.48
CA ASN A 231 8.06 3.72 2.85
C ASN A 231 7.42 2.35 2.56
N VAL A 232 6.32 2.06 3.24
CA VAL A 232 5.44 0.90 3.00
C VAL A 232 4.00 1.35 2.70
N GLY A 233 3.79 2.64 2.48
CA GLY A 233 2.51 3.24 2.13
C GLY A 233 2.26 3.27 0.63
N ARG A 234 2.62 4.40 -0.01
CA ARG A 234 2.54 4.62 -1.45
C ARG A 234 3.74 5.41 -1.97
N GLY A 235 4.20 5.10 -3.18
CA GLY A 235 5.28 5.83 -3.84
C GLY A 235 4.92 7.30 -4.07
N SER A 236 3.68 7.59 -4.44
CA SER A 236 3.19 8.96 -4.65
C SER A 236 3.28 9.87 -3.42
N THR A 237 3.45 9.32 -2.21
CA THR A 237 3.66 10.13 -0.99
C THR A 237 5.03 10.79 -0.93
N VAL A 238 5.95 10.42 -1.81
CA VAL A 238 7.34 10.88 -1.84
C VAL A 238 7.60 11.67 -3.12
N ASP A 239 8.32 12.77 -3.01
CA ASP A 239 9.02 13.39 -4.14
C ASP A 239 10.26 12.55 -4.45
N GLU A 240 10.10 11.55 -5.33
CA GLU A 240 11.15 10.55 -5.62
C GLU A 240 12.46 11.18 -6.12
N PRO A 241 12.45 12.20 -7.02
CA PRO A 241 13.67 12.95 -7.36
C PRO A 241 14.36 13.59 -6.15
N ALA A 242 13.60 14.21 -5.23
CA ALA A 242 14.16 14.80 -4.04
C ALA A 242 14.74 13.75 -3.07
N LEU A 243 14.14 12.57 -3.00
CA LEU A 243 14.67 11.45 -2.23
C LEU A 243 15.99 10.94 -2.81
N ILE A 244 16.10 10.78 -4.14
CA ILE A 244 17.33 10.37 -4.80
C ILE A 244 18.44 11.37 -4.50
N GLU A 245 18.20 12.67 -4.69
CA GLU A 245 19.17 13.73 -4.37
C GLU A 245 19.58 13.70 -2.89
N ALA A 246 18.63 13.52 -1.98
CA ALA A 246 18.91 13.45 -0.55
C ALA A 246 19.79 12.26 -0.14
N LEU A 247 19.66 11.13 -0.83
CA LEU A 247 20.48 9.94 -0.64
C LEU A 247 21.88 10.10 -1.25
N GLU A 248 21.98 10.69 -2.44
CA GLU A 248 23.25 10.97 -3.12
C GLU A 248 24.13 11.95 -2.34
N ASN A 249 23.51 13.02 -1.83
CA ASN A 249 24.21 14.10 -1.13
C ASN A 249 24.39 13.82 0.39
N GLY A 250 23.89 12.71 0.90
CA GLY A 250 23.94 12.39 2.33
C GLY A 250 23.08 13.30 3.21
N THR A 251 22.05 13.95 2.65
CA THR A 251 21.05 14.73 3.40
C THR A 251 20.32 13.82 4.38
N ILE A 252 20.06 12.57 3.99
CA ILE A 252 19.66 11.48 4.87
C ILE A 252 20.64 10.31 4.71
N ARG A 253 20.71 9.44 5.71
CA ARG A 253 21.63 8.31 5.72
C ARG A 253 21.27 7.22 4.74
N ALA A 254 20.00 6.76 4.78
CA ALA A 254 19.55 5.63 3.98
C ALA A 254 18.02 5.61 3.86
N ALA A 255 17.53 4.88 2.85
CA ALA A 255 16.10 4.63 2.68
C ALA A 255 15.81 3.14 2.46
N GLY A 256 14.63 2.70 2.94
CA GLY A 256 14.02 1.41 2.64
C GLY A 256 12.65 1.62 2.00
N LEU A 257 12.47 1.09 0.80
CA LEU A 257 11.26 1.33 0.00
C LEU A 257 10.65 0.01 -0.45
N ASP A 258 9.35 -0.17 -0.19
CA ASP A 258 8.56 -1.27 -0.77
C ASP A 258 7.67 -0.77 -1.90
N VAL A 259 7.53 0.56 -2.08
CA VAL A 259 6.64 1.21 -3.04
C VAL A 259 7.35 2.36 -3.77
N PHE A 260 6.95 2.62 -5.03
CA PHE A 260 7.57 3.59 -5.93
C PHE A 260 6.52 4.43 -6.64
N ASP A 261 6.91 5.60 -7.17
CA ASP A 261 5.99 6.55 -7.82
C ASP A 261 5.31 5.95 -9.07
N LYS A 262 6.05 5.22 -9.88
CA LYS A 262 5.58 4.68 -11.18
C LYS A 262 5.76 3.17 -11.31
N GLU A 263 5.27 2.42 -10.33
CA GLU A 263 5.34 0.96 -10.35
C GLU A 263 4.80 0.34 -11.66
N PRO A 264 5.49 -0.67 -12.21
CA PRO A 264 6.69 -1.37 -11.69
C PRO A 264 8.02 -0.73 -12.11
N HIS A 265 8.01 0.47 -12.70
CA HIS A 265 9.23 1.18 -13.10
C HIS A 265 9.88 1.85 -11.89
N VAL A 266 11.16 1.52 -11.65
CA VAL A 266 12.00 2.14 -10.62
C VAL A 266 13.15 2.88 -11.31
N PRO A 267 13.43 4.16 -10.98
CA PRO A 267 14.52 4.90 -11.61
C PRO A 267 15.89 4.23 -11.43
N GLU A 268 16.69 4.16 -12.49
CA GLU A 268 18.04 3.58 -12.44
C GLU A 268 18.93 4.27 -11.40
N ALA A 269 18.78 5.61 -11.26
CA ALA A 269 19.49 6.37 -10.24
C ALA A 269 19.20 5.84 -8.81
N LEU A 270 17.93 5.50 -8.51
CA LEU A 270 17.56 4.94 -7.22
C LEU A 270 18.11 3.50 -7.05
N ILE A 271 18.04 2.68 -8.09
CA ILE A 271 18.56 1.30 -8.09
C ILE A 271 20.09 1.27 -7.83
N ALA A 272 20.81 2.26 -8.33
CA ALA A 272 22.26 2.34 -8.20
C ALA A 272 22.75 2.76 -6.81
N LEU A 273 21.87 3.29 -5.94
CA LEU A 273 22.24 3.81 -4.63
C LEU A 273 22.55 2.68 -3.64
N PRO A 274 23.77 2.64 -3.07
CA PRO A 274 24.14 1.59 -2.12
C PRO A 274 23.43 1.71 -0.76
N ASN A 275 22.93 2.91 -0.43
CA ASN A 275 22.19 3.23 0.80
C ASN A 275 20.67 3.17 0.61
N ALA A 276 20.18 2.57 -0.47
CA ALA A 276 18.77 2.26 -0.70
C ALA A 276 18.51 0.76 -0.61
N VAL A 277 17.53 0.35 0.18
CA VAL A 277 17.00 -1.02 0.25
C VAL A 277 15.66 -1.03 -0.46
N LEU A 278 15.53 -1.80 -1.54
CA LEU A 278 14.39 -1.76 -2.43
C LEU A 278 13.69 -3.12 -2.47
N LEU A 279 12.39 -3.14 -2.22
CA LEU A 279 11.51 -4.30 -2.30
C LEU A 279 10.42 -4.04 -3.36
N PRO A 280 10.01 -5.02 -4.16
CA PRO A 280 9.09 -4.83 -5.29
C PRO A 280 7.62 -4.98 -4.86
N HIS A 281 7.13 -4.11 -3.96
CA HIS A 281 5.76 -4.05 -3.44
C HIS A 281 5.29 -5.41 -2.88
N VAL A 282 6.07 -5.95 -1.95
CA VAL A 282 5.87 -7.29 -1.39
C VAL A 282 5.38 -7.31 0.04
N ALA A 283 5.09 -6.15 0.65
CA ALA A 283 4.73 -6.06 2.06
C ALA A 283 3.54 -6.94 2.47
N SER A 284 2.63 -7.26 1.56
CA SER A 284 1.51 -8.20 1.79
C SER A 284 1.61 -9.49 0.97
N ALA A 285 2.79 -9.83 0.42
CA ALA A 285 2.91 -10.84 -0.64
C ALA A 285 3.16 -12.26 -0.12
N SER A 286 2.60 -12.67 1.02
CA SER A 286 2.53 -14.08 1.37
C SER A 286 1.32 -14.77 0.74
N ARG A 287 1.40 -16.09 0.59
CA ARG A 287 0.26 -16.90 0.13
C ARG A 287 -0.93 -16.78 1.07
N HIS A 288 -0.67 -16.78 2.37
CA HIS A 288 -1.71 -16.66 3.41
C HIS A 288 -2.48 -15.35 3.26
N THR A 289 -1.78 -14.23 3.26
CA THR A 289 -2.38 -12.89 3.19
C THR A 289 -3.04 -12.62 1.85
N ARG A 290 -2.40 -13.01 0.73
CA ARG A 290 -2.99 -12.84 -0.61
C ARG A 290 -4.26 -13.67 -0.78
N ARG A 291 -4.34 -14.85 -0.17
CA ARG A 291 -5.57 -15.66 -0.14
C ARG A 291 -6.66 -14.96 0.67
N ALA A 292 -6.36 -14.49 1.89
CA ALA A 292 -7.33 -13.78 2.72
C ALA A 292 -7.87 -12.51 2.05
N MET A 293 -7.01 -11.76 1.34
CA MET A 293 -7.42 -10.62 0.50
C MET A 293 -8.38 -11.06 -0.62
N GLY A 294 -8.05 -12.15 -1.32
CA GLY A 294 -8.89 -12.71 -2.38
C GLY A 294 -10.24 -13.17 -1.87
N ASP A 295 -10.26 -13.89 -0.76
CA ASP A 295 -11.50 -14.34 -0.11
C ASP A 295 -12.40 -13.14 0.25
N LEU A 296 -11.82 -12.05 0.73
CA LEU A 296 -12.57 -10.83 1.08
C LEU A 296 -13.14 -10.13 -0.16
N VAL A 297 -12.39 -10.04 -1.27
CA VAL A 297 -12.90 -9.56 -2.57
C VAL A 297 -14.12 -10.36 -3.01
N ILE A 298 -14.00 -11.69 -3.00
CA ILE A 298 -15.06 -12.60 -3.43
C ILE A 298 -16.28 -12.48 -2.51
N ASN A 299 -16.07 -12.42 -1.19
CA ASN A 299 -17.15 -12.34 -0.23
C ASN A 299 -17.90 -10.99 -0.29
N ASN A 300 -17.23 -9.89 -0.59
CA ASN A 300 -17.88 -8.60 -0.87
C ASN A 300 -18.82 -8.70 -2.09
N LEU A 301 -18.36 -9.30 -3.18
CA LEU A 301 -19.16 -9.51 -4.39
C LEU A 301 -20.36 -10.45 -4.10
N LYS A 302 -20.13 -11.56 -3.39
CA LYS A 302 -21.20 -12.50 -3.01
C LYS A 302 -22.27 -11.81 -2.17
N ALA A 303 -21.88 -11.12 -1.10
CA ALA A 303 -22.79 -10.41 -0.22
C ALA A 303 -23.65 -9.41 -1.03
N TRP A 304 -23.02 -8.61 -1.89
CA TRP A 304 -23.74 -7.65 -2.73
C TRP A 304 -24.79 -8.30 -3.61
N PHE A 305 -24.43 -9.32 -4.39
CA PHE A 305 -25.35 -9.97 -5.33
C PHE A 305 -26.38 -10.89 -4.68
N GLN A 306 -26.17 -11.27 -3.43
CA GLN A 306 -27.16 -11.96 -2.60
C GLN A 306 -28.14 -11.02 -1.88
N GLY A 307 -27.97 -9.70 -2.03
CA GLY A 307 -28.83 -8.69 -1.40
C GLY A 307 -28.39 -8.29 0.00
N GLU A 308 -27.21 -8.75 0.43
CA GLU A 308 -26.62 -8.45 1.73
C GLU A 308 -25.75 -7.17 1.68
N LYS A 309 -25.38 -6.66 2.86
CA LYS A 309 -24.42 -5.57 2.99
C LYS A 309 -23.01 -6.09 2.63
N PRO A 310 -22.23 -5.36 1.79
CA PRO A 310 -20.82 -5.69 1.60
C PRO A 310 -20.05 -5.65 2.93
N LEU A 311 -19.05 -6.51 3.08
CA LEU A 311 -18.29 -6.64 4.33
C LEU A 311 -17.42 -5.42 4.63
N THR A 312 -16.82 -4.85 3.59
CA THR A 312 -15.79 -3.80 3.73
C THR A 312 -15.98 -2.66 2.72
N PRO A 313 -17.14 -1.98 2.72
CA PRO A 313 -17.32 -0.79 1.89
C PRO A 313 -16.39 0.32 2.35
N VAL A 314 -15.83 1.07 1.39
CA VAL A 314 -14.98 2.23 1.69
C VAL A 314 -15.80 3.39 2.27
N ALA A 315 -15.12 4.37 2.88
CA ALA A 315 -15.77 5.48 3.58
C ALA A 315 -16.74 6.25 2.67
N GLU A 316 -16.34 6.56 1.45
CA GLU A 316 -17.15 7.29 0.47
C GLU A 316 -18.45 6.55 0.11
N SER A 317 -18.38 5.22 -0.01
CA SER A 317 -19.58 4.40 -0.27
C SER A 317 -20.54 4.37 0.93
N LEU A 318 -20.00 4.43 2.16
CA LEU A 318 -20.81 4.52 3.39
C LEU A 318 -21.45 5.89 3.55
N GLU A 319 -20.67 6.96 3.37
CA GLU A 319 -21.13 8.35 3.48
C GLU A 319 -22.21 8.67 2.44
N ALA A 320 -22.10 8.12 1.23
CA ALA A 320 -23.10 8.23 0.18
C ALA A 320 -24.34 7.34 0.39
N GLY A 321 -24.37 6.53 1.45
CA GLY A 321 -25.50 5.61 1.72
C GLY A 321 -25.65 4.48 0.69
N LEU A 322 -24.61 4.19 -0.09
CA LEU A 322 -24.66 3.17 -1.14
C LEU A 322 -24.55 1.75 -0.60
N ALA A 323 -23.84 1.56 0.50
CA ALA A 323 -23.79 0.28 1.17
C ALA A 323 -25.17 0.01 1.80
N ARG A 324 -25.85 -1.06 1.36
CA ARG A 324 -27.15 -1.45 1.90
C ARG A 324 -27.08 -1.47 3.42
N SER A 325 -28.04 -0.81 4.09
CA SER A 325 -28.23 -0.98 5.53
C SER A 325 -28.61 -2.45 5.75
N GLY A 326 -27.85 -3.17 6.54
CA GLY A 326 -28.24 -4.52 6.96
C GLY A 326 -29.65 -4.49 7.54
N ALA A 327 -30.45 -5.46 7.13
CA ALA A 327 -31.79 -5.68 7.69
C ALA A 327 -31.70 -6.08 9.17
#